data_413f52793f3c6c92e1635bf5c23c2862
#
_entry.id   413f52793f3c6c92e1635bf5c23c2862
#
_cell.length_a   1.000
_cell.length_b   1.000
_cell.length_c   1.000
_cell.angle_alpha   90.00
_cell.angle_beta   90.00
_cell.angle_gamma   90.00
#
_symmetry.space_group_name_H-M   'P 1'
#
loop_
_entity.id
_entity.type
_entity.pdbx_description
1 polymer ?
#
loop_
_entity_poly.entity_id
_entity_poly.type
_entity_poly.pdbx_seq_one_letter_code
_entity_poly.pdbx_strand_id
1 'polypeptide(L)'
;MSALIILAFVIVVIFLSVTTVQQGLVAVTTIFGKYNRILYPGLNFKVPFIEVVFRKISIQNRSVELGFNATTIDQANVNFTAMLLYSVLNQDEETIKNVAFKFIDTGNFMQALTRSVEGSIRAYVATKKQAEILGLRREITEAVKDNMDKTLEEWGYHLIDLQINDINFDEEVMKSMAKVVASNNMKSAAENEGQALLITKTKAAEAEGNAIKIAAQAEMEAAQLRGQGIALFREEVAKGMSVAAKTMQENNLDASFILFSMWTESVKNFAEHGKGNVIFLDGSLDGMQKSMKDMMAFSQLNNIPKK
;
A
#
# COMPACT_ATOMS: atom_id res chain seq x y z
N MET A 1 75.49 -54.48 -9.87
CA MET A 1 74.69 -54.30 -8.62
C MET A 1 74.57 -52.84 -8.25
N SER A 2 75.67 -52.06 -8.14
CA SER A 2 75.61 -50.60 -7.78
C SER A 2 74.78 -49.72 -8.74
N ALA A 3 74.93 -49.96 -10.06
CA ALA A 3 74.19 -49.21 -11.06
C ALA A 3 72.65 -49.45 -10.97
N LEU A 4 72.23 -50.65 -10.66
CA LEU A 4 70.81 -51.01 -10.46
C LEU A 4 70.23 -50.34 -9.17
N ILE A 5 71.05 -50.27 -8.11
CA ILE A 5 70.63 -49.59 -6.87
C ILE A 5 70.52 -48.09 -7.08
N ILE A 6 71.42 -47.46 -7.81
CA ILE A 6 71.37 -46.04 -8.15
C ILE A 6 70.18 -45.76 -9.04
N LEU A 7 69.85 -46.57 -10.04
CA LEU A 7 68.72 -46.44 -10.91
C LEU A 7 67.40 -46.56 -10.11
N ALA A 8 67.28 -47.57 -9.24
CA ALA A 8 66.14 -47.72 -8.36
C ALA A 8 65.97 -46.52 -7.41
N PHE A 9 66.99 -45.98 -6.86
CA PHE A 9 66.98 -44.79 -6.02
C PHE A 9 66.47 -43.53 -6.79
N VAL A 10 67.01 -43.34 -8.00
CA VAL A 10 66.60 -42.25 -8.87
C VAL A 10 65.08 -42.36 -9.22
N ILE A 11 64.56 -43.54 -9.54
CA ILE A 11 63.16 -43.80 -9.80
C ILE A 11 62.30 -43.45 -8.58
N VAL A 12 62.73 -43.87 -7.38
CA VAL A 12 62.05 -43.57 -6.10
C VAL A 12 61.99 -42.04 -5.86
N VAL A 13 63.13 -41.35 -6.08
CA VAL A 13 63.19 -39.89 -5.92
C VAL A 13 62.29 -39.18 -6.89
N ILE A 14 62.20 -39.60 -8.18
CA ILE A 14 61.36 -39.08 -9.15
C ILE A 14 59.88 -39.29 -8.73
N PHE A 15 59.56 -40.49 -8.24
CA PHE A 15 58.18 -40.78 -7.80
C PHE A 15 57.76 -39.94 -6.59
N LEU A 16 58.64 -39.68 -5.65
CA LEU A 16 58.46 -38.81 -4.49
C LEU A 16 58.39 -37.31 -4.85
N SER A 17 58.93 -36.93 -6.02
CA SER A 17 58.95 -35.57 -6.51
C SER A 17 57.59 -35.17 -7.10
N VAL A 18 56.80 -36.12 -7.54
CA VAL A 18 55.49 -35.85 -8.19
C VAL A 18 54.41 -35.62 -7.12
N THR A 19 53.69 -34.53 -7.27
CA THR A 19 52.48 -34.26 -6.45
C THR A 19 51.36 -33.73 -7.35
N THR A 20 50.15 -34.16 -7.09
CA THR A 20 48.97 -33.72 -7.81
C THR A 20 48.12 -32.79 -6.97
N VAL A 21 47.65 -31.69 -7.56
CA VAL A 21 46.69 -30.75 -6.95
C VAL A 21 45.40 -30.86 -7.73
N GLN A 22 44.30 -31.10 -7.02
CA GLN A 22 42.97 -31.22 -7.61
C GLN A 22 42.49 -29.90 -8.14
N GLN A 23 41.60 -29.94 -9.17
CA GLN A 23 40.88 -28.77 -9.67
C GLN A 23 40.12 -28.10 -8.51
N GLY A 24 40.16 -26.75 -8.45
CA GLY A 24 39.53 -25.99 -7.38
C GLY A 24 40.33 -25.90 -6.07
N LEU A 25 41.55 -26.46 -6.02
CA LEU A 25 42.48 -26.30 -4.92
C LEU A 25 43.80 -25.69 -5.42
N VAL A 26 44.45 -24.94 -4.55
CA VAL A 26 45.86 -24.56 -4.70
C VAL A 26 46.64 -25.06 -3.49
N ALA A 27 47.87 -25.45 -3.68
CA ALA A 27 48.71 -25.93 -2.58
C ALA A 27 49.90 -24.99 -2.34
N VAL A 28 50.06 -24.58 -1.09
CA VAL A 28 51.18 -23.73 -0.67
C VAL A 28 52.31 -24.63 -0.19
N THR A 29 53.53 -24.41 -0.71
CA THR A 29 54.70 -25.16 -0.30
C THR A 29 55.65 -24.31 0.55
N THR A 30 56.34 -25.00 1.46
CA THR A 30 57.38 -24.42 2.32
C THR A 30 58.68 -25.20 2.20
N ILE A 31 59.78 -24.49 2.32
CA ILE A 31 61.14 -25.05 2.49
C ILE A 31 61.64 -24.67 3.88
N PHE A 32 61.88 -25.65 4.73
CA PHE A 32 62.26 -25.45 6.12
C PHE A 32 61.32 -24.46 6.88
N GLY A 33 60.03 -24.57 6.61
CA GLY A 33 59.04 -23.70 7.24
C GLY A 33 58.85 -22.31 6.62
N LYS A 34 59.73 -21.91 5.70
CA LYS A 34 59.61 -20.65 4.96
C LYS A 34 58.81 -20.86 3.69
N TYR A 35 57.86 -19.93 3.39
CA TYR A 35 57.09 -19.91 2.13
C TYR A 35 58.05 -20.04 0.92
N ASN A 36 57.68 -20.90 -0.03
CA ASN A 36 58.46 -21.12 -1.26
C ASN A 36 57.65 -20.71 -2.50
N ARG A 37 56.56 -21.42 -2.81
CA ARG A 37 55.73 -21.18 -3.99
C ARG A 37 54.36 -21.79 -3.85
N ILE A 38 53.50 -21.45 -4.83
CA ILE A 38 52.15 -22.00 -4.98
C ILE A 38 52.20 -23.10 -6.06
N LEU A 39 51.58 -24.23 -5.79
CA LEU A 39 51.32 -25.28 -6.78
C LEU A 39 49.87 -25.15 -7.24
N TYR A 40 49.69 -24.94 -8.55
CA TYR A 40 48.38 -24.84 -9.19
C TYR A 40 47.79 -26.22 -9.52
N PRO A 41 46.50 -26.32 -9.85
CA PRO A 41 45.87 -27.59 -10.23
C PRO A 41 46.60 -28.30 -11.35
N GLY A 42 46.73 -29.61 -11.19
CA GLY A 42 47.43 -30.48 -12.13
C GLY A 42 48.63 -31.21 -11.50
N LEU A 43 49.52 -31.67 -12.37
CA LEU A 43 50.71 -32.38 -11.98
C LEU A 43 51.84 -31.39 -11.72
N ASN A 44 52.39 -31.44 -10.51
CA ASN A 44 53.46 -30.55 -10.05
C ASN A 44 54.66 -31.38 -9.58
N PHE A 45 55.84 -30.81 -9.73
CA PHE A 45 57.08 -31.37 -9.23
C PHE A 45 57.54 -30.60 -8.00
N LYS A 46 57.86 -31.31 -6.92
CA LYS A 46 58.44 -30.75 -5.70
C LYS A 46 59.76 -31.40 -5.39
N VAL A 47 60.64 -30.70 -4.69
CA VAL A 47 61.90 -31.30 -4.20
C VAL A 47 61.56 -32.17 -3.03
N PRO A 48 61.74 -33.53 -3.13
CA PRO A 48 61.41 -34.42 -2.06
C PRO A 48 62.36 -34.13 -0.83
N PHE A 49 61.81 -34.36 0.38
CA PHE A 49 62.44 -34.11 1.69
C PHE A 49 62.61 -32.63 2.06
N ILE A 50 62.82 -31.74 1.14
CA ILE A 50 63.06 -30.31 1.41
C ILE A 50 61.79 -29.47 1.26
N GLU A 51 61.04 -29.69 0.19
CA GLU A 51 59.80 -28.96 -0.10
C GLU A 51 58.59 -29.74 0.42
N VAL A 52 57.84 -29.12 1.32
CA VAL A 52 56.67 -29.71 1.97
C VAL A 52 55.43 -28.93 1.58
N VAL A 53 54.35 -29.64 1.25
CA VAL A 53 53.05 -29.01 1.09
C VAL A 53 52.52 -28.63 2.48
N PHE A 54 52.52 -27.33 2.76
CA PHE A 54 52.05 -26.77 4.03
C PHE A 54 50.55 -26.83 4.18
N ARG A 55 49.84 -26.33 3.14
CA ARG A 55 48.38 -26.28 3.17
C ARG A 55 47.82 -26.36 1.75
N LYS A 56 46.66 -27.04 1.61
CA LYS A 56 45.85 -27.00 0.42
C LYS A 56 44.66 -26.06 0.68
N ILE A 57 44.46 -25.06 -0.18
CA ILE A 57 43.46 -24.01 -0.07
C ILE A 57 42.45 -24.23 -1.17
N SER A 58 41.15 -24.24 -0.82
CA SER A 58 40.04 -24.25 -1.80
C SER A 58 39.83 -22.85 -2.30
N ILE A 59 39.82 -22.69 -3.63
CA ILE A 59 39.46 -21.47 -4.33
C ILE A 59 37.98 -21.46 -4.73
N GLN A 60 37.23 -22.49 -4.37
CA GLN A 60 35.80 -22.59 -4.61
C GLN A 60 35.01 -21.78 -3.60
N ASN A 61 33.80 -21.41 -4.00
CA ASN A 61 32.85 -20.74 -3.09
C ASN A 61 32.53 -21.65 -1.90
N ARG A 62 32.46 -21.05 -0.73
CA ARG A 62 32.12 -21.73 0.53
C ARG A 62 31.02 -20.99 1.21
N SER A 63 30.03 -21.71 1.69
CA SER A 63 28.96 -21.19 2.53
C SER A 63 29.15 -21.62 3.97
N VAL A 64 28.79 -20.74 4.88
CA VAL A 64 28.75 -21.02 6.32
C VAL A 64 27.51 -20.42 6.91
N GLU A 65 26.87 -21.18 7.77
CA GLU A 65 25.75 -20.69 8.58
C GLU A 65 26.27 -20.22 9.94
N LEU A 66 25.87 -19.03 10.35
CA LEU A 66 26.32 -18.37 11.56
C LEU A 66 25.08 -18.04 12.42
N GLY A 67 25.11 -18.49 13.69
CA GLY A 67 24.13 -18.12 14.70
C GLY A 67 24.75 -17.22 15.75
N PHE A 68 24.11 -16.10 16.07
CA PHE A 68 24.59 -15.14 17.06
C PHE A 68 23.45 -14.33 17.67
N ASN A 69 23.76 -13.70 18.82
CA ASN A 69 22.80 -12.91 19.58
C ASN A 69 23.23 -11.45 19.59
N ALA A 70 22.26 -10.56 19.49
CA ALA A 70 22.46 -9.13 19.68
C ALA A 70 21.37 -8.55 20.58
N THR A 71 21.68 -7.43 21.23
CA THR A 71 20.74 -6.74 22.10
C THR A 71 20.41 -5.39 21.48
N THR A 72 19.12 -5.07 21.40
CA THR A 72 18.60 -3.79 20.89
C THR A 72 18.79 -2.67 21.91
N ILE A 73 18.56 -1.40 21.51
CA ILE A 73 18.64 -0.24 22.39
C ILE A 73 17.65 -0.30 23.55
N ASP A 74 16.49 -0.95 23.36
CA ASP A 74 15.44 -1.20 24.35
C ASP A 74 15.63 -2.54 25.10
N GLN A 75 16.89 -3.08 25.08
CA GLN A 75 17.34 -4.25 25.82
C GLN A 75 16.63 -5.57 25.46
N ALA A 76 16.02 -5.66 24.29
CA ALA A 76 15.50 -6.91 23.82
C ALA A 76 16.62 -7.78 23.19
N ASN A 77 16.64 -9.06 23.55
CA ASN A 77 17.54 -10.03 22.93
C ASN A 77 16.96 -10.49 21.59
N VAL A 78 17.81 -10.53 20.58
CA VAL A 78 17.48 -10.92 19.22
C VAL A 78 18.48 -12.00 18.78
N ASN A 79 17.95 -13.12 18.33
CA ASN A 79 18.70 -14.23 17.78
C ASN A 79 18.69 -14.10 16.25
N PHE A 80 19.87 -14.10 15.66
CA PHE A 80 20.10 -14.02 14.23
C PHE A 80 20.66 -15.33 13.72
N THR A 81 20.15 -15.78 12.58
CA THR A 81 20.76 -16.82 11.76
C THR A 81 21.10 -16.20 10.41
N ALA A 82 22.37 -16.24 10.05
CA ALA A 82 22.84 -15.69 8.78
C ALA A 82 23.65 -16.72 8.01
N MET A 83 23.53 -16.71 6.69
CA MET A 83 24.36 -17.47 5.78
C MET A 83 25.35 -16.52 5.09
N LEU A 84 26.61 -16.86 5.16
CA LEU A 84 27.68 -16.12 4.52
C LEU A 84 28.31 -16.97 3.43
N LEU A 85 28.40 -16.41 2.22
CA LEU A 85 29.03 -17.01 1.06
C LEU A 85 30.31 -16.24 0.75
N TYR A 86 31.46 -16.95 0.76
CA TYR A 86 32.77 -16.37 0.55
C TYR A 86 33.67 -17.27 -0.32
N SER A 87 34.67 -16.66 -0.92
CA SER A 87 35.70 -17.36 -1.68
C SER A 87 37.07 -16.70 -1.43
N VAL A 88 38.11 -17.32 -1.92
CA VAL A 88 39.42 -16.66 -2.00
C VAL A 88 39.32 -15.51 -3.00
N LEU A 89 39.87 -14.34 -2.63
CA LEU A 89 39.75 -13.10 -3.41
C LEU A 89 40.26 -13.25 -4.84
N ASN A 90 41.51 -13.74 -4.96
CA ASN A 90 42.12 -14.03 -6.25
C ASN A 90 43.19 -15.13 -6.06
N GLN A 91 43.88 -15.53 -7.14
CA GLN A 91 44.92 -16.54 -7.11
C GLN A 91 46.35 -15.96 -7.08
N ASP A 92 46.49 -14.69 -6.72
CA ASP A 92 47.77 -14.01 -6.62
C ASP A 92 48.56 -14.55 -5.44
N GLU A 93 49.86 -14.46 -5.55
CA GLU A 93 50.81 -14.99 -4.55
C GLU A 93 50.56 -14.38 -3.16
N GLU A 94 50.30 -13.08 -3.09
CA GLU A 94 50.09 -12.38 -1.83
C GLU A 94 48.76 -12.82 -1.16
N THR A 95 47.70 -12.94 -1.93
CA THR A 95 46.39 -13.40 -1.46
C THR A 95 46.48 -14.82 -0.90
N ILE A 96 47.03 -15.75 -1.67
CA ILE A 96 47.16 -17.14 -1.26
C ILE A 96 48.08 -17.29 -0.03
N LYS A 97 49.15 -16.47 0.06
CA LYS A 97 50.01 -16.42 1.24
C LYS A 97 49.22 -15.90 2.47
N ASN A 98 48.42 -14.87 2.35
CA ASN A 98 47.59 -14.39 3.45
C ASN A 98 46.62 -15.48 3.92
N VAL A 99 45.91 -16.12 3.01
CA VAL A 99 44.97 -17.23 3.33
C VAL A 99 45.71 -18.40 3.99
N ALA A 100 46.98 -18.72 3.57
CA ALA A 100 47.75 -19.82 4.11
C ALA A 100 48.24 -19.58 5.52
N PHE A 101 48.73 -18.36 5.82
CA PHE A 101 49.54 -18.09 7.00
C PHE A 101 48.91 -17.13 8.02
N LYS A 102 47.83 -16.39 7.66
CA LYS A 102 47.23 -15.43 8.58
C LYS A 102 46.48 -16.09 9.74
N PHE A 103 45.95 -17.30 9.52
CA PHE A 103 45.29 -18.10 10.56
C PHE A 103 46.00 -19.45 10.74
N ILE A 104 46.08 -19.88 12.00
CA ILE A 104 46.72 -21.16 12.34
C ILE A 104 46.00 -22.33 11.65
N ASP A 105 44.67 -22.32 11.65
CA ASP A 105 43.83 -23.33 11.03
C ASP A 105 42.51 -22.76 10.56
N THR A 106 41.70 -23.59 9.90
CA THR A 106 40.37 -23.21 9.44
C THR A 106 39.41 -22.89 10.60
N GLY A 107 39.60 -23.54 11.77
CA GLY A 107 38.78 -23.29 12.96
C GLY A 107 39.00 -21.89 13.50
N ASN A 108 40.24 -21.43 13.59
CA ASN A 108 40.58 -20.07 14.02
C ASN A 108 40.07 -19.03 13.04
N PHE A 109 40.14 -19.30 11.72
CA PHE A 109 39.54 -18.45 10.73
C PHE A 109 38.03 -18.33 10.93
N MET A 110 37.31 -19.45 11.06
CA MET A 110 35.87 -19.49 11.28
C MET A 110 35.45 -18.75 12.56
N GLN A 111 36.23 -18.91 13.64
CA GLN A 111 35.96 -18.20 14.89
C GLN A 111 36.13 -16.69 14.72
N ALA A 112 37.19 -16.24 14.03
CA ALA A 112 37.42 -14.82 13.75
C ALA A 112 36.31 -14.24 12.86
N LEU A 113 35.92 -14.99 11.82
CA LEU A 113 34.83 -14.63 10.93
C LEU A 113 33.52 -14.46 11.70
N THR A 114 33.10 -15.45 12.48
CA THR A 114 31.90 -15.41 13.29
C THR A 114 31.88 -14.19 14.21
N ARG A 115 32.96 -13.95 14.94
CA ARG A 115 33.07 -12.82 15.87
C ARG A 115 33.02 -11.46 15.17
N SER A 116 33.61 -11.37 13.98
CA SER A 116 33.60 -10.13 13.18
C SER A 116 32.22 -9.80 12.68
N VAL A 117 31.49 -10.79 12.15
CA VAL A 117 30.07 -10.65 11.72
C VAL A 117 29.20 -10.30 12.92
N GLU A 118 29.33 -11.06 14.02
CA GLU A 118 28.58 -10.82 15.26
C GLU A 118 28.80 -9.39 15.79
N GLY A 119 30.07 -8.94 15.82
CA GLY A 119 30.43 -7.60 16.26
C GLY A 119 29.81 -6.51 15.40
N SER A 120 29.83 -6.67 14.08
CA SER A 120 29.22 -5.73 13.12
C SER A 120 27.72 -5.66 13.27
N ILE A 121 27.03 -6.79 13.37
CA ILE A 121 25.57 -6.84 13.57
C ILE A 121 25.18 -6.26 14.94
N ARG A 122 25.91 -6.63 15.99
CA ARG A 122 25.65 -6.11 17.34
C ARG A 122 25.80 -4.59 17.39
N ALA A 123 26.83 -4.04 16.78
CA ALA A 123 27.04 -2.60 16.71
C ALA A 123 25.86 -1.87 16.01
N TYR A 124 25.33 -2.44 14.93
CA TYR A 124 24.18 -1.87 14.23
C TYR A 124 22.89 -2.03 15.03
N VAL A 125 22.60 -3.22 15.53
CA VAL A 125 21.36 -3.56 16.26
C VAL A 125 21.24 -2.76 17.56
N ALA A 126 22.33 -2.52 18.27
CA ALA A 126 22.35 -1.73 19.51
C ALA A 126 21.86 -0.28 19.33
N THR A 127 21.78 0.23 18.10
CA THR A 127 21.27 1.56 17.78
C THR A 127 19.78 1.59 17.43
N LYS A 128 19.13 0.42 17.30
CA LYS A 128 17.76 0.27 16.81
C LYS A 128 16.83 -0.30 17.90
N LYS A 129 15.53 0.00 17.75
CA LYS A 129 14.49 -0.57 18.62
C LYS A 129 14.04 -1.93 18.10
N GLN A 130 13.59 -2.80 18.99
CA GLN A 130 13.11 -4.15 18.64
C GLN A 130 12.02 -4.13 17.56
N ALA A 131 11.08 -3.15 17.59
CA ALA A 131 9.99 -3.05 16.63
C ALA A 131 10.46 -2.75 15.19
N GLU A 132 11.65 -2.16 15.03
CA GLU A 132 12.23 -1.77 13.74
C GLU A 132 13.06 -2.91 13.12
N ILE A 133 13.66 -3.76 13.95
CA ILE A 133 14.65 -4.78 13.52
C ILE A 133 14.12 -5.70 12.42
N LEU A 134 12.85 -6.14 12.53
CA LEU A 134 12.25 -7.04 11.53
C LEU A 134 12.14 -6.40 10.14
N GLY A 135 11.94 -5.07 10.10
CA GLY A 135 11.86 -4.30 8.85
C GLY A 135 13.23 -3.90 8.28
N LEU A 136 14.27 -3.90 9.11
CA LEU A 136 15.61 -3.42 8.74
C LEU A 136 16.55 -4.54 8.25
N ARG A 137 16.04 -5.73 7.93
CA ARG A 137 16.85 -6.87 7.49
C ARG A 137 17.85 -6.51 6.39
N ARG A 138 17.38 -5.77 5.38
CA ARG A 138 18.21 -5.35 4.25
C ARG A 138 19.30 -4.37 4.67
N GLU A 139 18.95 -3.36 5.44
CA GLU A 139 19.89 -2.35 5.92
C GLU A 139 20.97 -2.95 6.83
N ILE A 140 20.59 -3.92 7.69
CA ILE A 140 21.55 -4.68 8.51
C ILE A 140 22.51 -5.46 7.60
N THR A 141 21.96 -6.14 6.59
CA THR A 141 22.78 -6.93 5.65
C THR A 141 23.77 -6.05 4.91
N GLU A 142 23.34 -4.90 4.37
CA GLU A 142 24.19 -3.95 3.65
C GLU A 142 25.29 -3.36 4.54
N ALA A 143 24.94 -2.89 5.74
CA ALA A 143 25.90 -2.32 6.68
C ALA A 143 26.96 -3.32 7.14
N VAL A 144 26.56 -4.58 7.35
CA VAL A 144 27.49 -5.67 7.73
C VAL A 144 28.34 -6.06 6.54
N LYS A 145 27.80 -6.15 5.34
CA LYS A 145 28.53 -6.48 4.11
C LYS A 145 29.65 -5.51 3.86
N ASP A 146 29.39 -4.20 3.91
CA ASP A 146 30.39 -3.15 3.69
C ASP A 146 31.55 -3.20 4.70
N ASN A 147 31.25 -3.57 5.95
CA ASN A 147 32.24 -3.67 6.99
C ASN A 147 33.06 -4.98 6.90
N MET A 148 32.38 -6.06 6.52
CA MET A 148 33.01 -7.39 6.42
C MET A 148 33.83 -7.53 5.15
N ASP A 149 33.49 -6.88 4.05
CA ASP A 149 34.22 -6.99 2.78
C ASP A 149 35.67 -6.56 2.96
N LYS A 150 35.91 -5.41 3.57
CA LYS A 150 37.28 -4.92 3.88
C LYS A 150 38.04 -5.86 4.78
N THR A 151 37.40 -6.39 5.82
CA THR A 151 38.07 -7.32 6.77
C THR A 151 38.41 -8.62 6.10
N LEU A 152 37.53 -9.16 5.25
CA LEU A 152 37.82 -10.41 4.52
C LEU A 152 38.88 -10.22 3.45
N GLU A 153 38.88 -9.10 2.72
CA GLU A 153 39.93 -8.78 1.76
C GLU A 153 41.34 -8.75 2.41
N GLU A 154 41.48 -8.16 3.60
CA GLU A 154 42.72 -8.19 4.36
C GLU A 154 43.18 -9.63 4.71
N TRP A 155 42.23 -10.55 4.84
CA TRP A 155 42.53 -11.96 5.14
C TRP A 155 42.75 -12.77 3.86
N GLY A 156 42.59 -12.18 2.68
CA GLY A 156 42.70 -12.81 1.38
C GLY A 156 41.42 -13.48 0.86
N TYR A 157 40.28 -13.17 1.46
CA TYR A 157 38.99 -13.68 1.06
C TYR A 157 38.13 -12.56 0.50
N HIS A 158 37.10 -12.92 -0.28
CA HIS A 158 36.10 -12.03 -0.81
C HIS A 158 34.72 -12.47 -0.34
N LEU A 159 33.91 -11.51 0.13
CA LEU A 159 32.55 -11.74 0.50
C LEU A 159 31.67 -11.69 -0.75
N ILE A 160 31.13 -12.83 -1.15
CA ILE A 160 30.25 -12.94 -2.31
C ILE A 160 28.85 -12.46 -1.91
N ASP A 161 28.31 -13.01 -0.82
CA ASP A 161 26.98 -12.68 -0.33
C ASP A 161 26.84 -12.90 1.18
N LEU A 162 25.96 -12.13 1.79
CA LEU A 162 25.55 -12.27 3.17
C LEU A 162 24.01 -12.20 3.21
N GLN A 163 23.38 -13.23 3.74
CA GLN A 163 21.94 -13.31 3.89
C GLN A 163 21.56 -13.55 5.34
N ILE A 164 20.68 -12.73 5.88
CA ILE A 164 20.08 -12.96 7.19
C ILE A 164 18.84 -13.81 6.96
N ASN A 165 18.87 -15.08 7.39
CA ASN A 165 17.80 -16.04 7.20
C ASN A 165 16.66 -15.77 8.18
N ASP A 166 16.98 -15.80 9.48
CA ASP A 166 16.00 -15.65 10.55
C ASP A 166 16.42 -14.58 11.56
N ILE A 167 15.41 -13.86 12.04
CA ILE A 167 15.51 -12.90 13.13
C ILE A 167 14.42 -13.27 14.13
N ASN A 168 14.82 -13.85 15.25
CA ASN A 168 13.91 -14.33 16.27
C ASN A 168 14.14 -13.61 17.59
N PHE A 169 13.06 -13.23 18.27
CA PHE A 169 13.09 -12.67 19.61
C PHE A 169 12.76 -13.75 20.63
N ASP A 170 13.13 -13.52 21.88
CA ASP A 170 12.70 -14.36 22.98
C ASP A 170 11.16 -14.37 23.06
N GLU A 171 10.59 -15.50 23.54
CA GLU A 171 9.13 -15.72 23.53
C GLU A 171 8.34 -14.64 24.29
N GLU A 172 8.88 -14.13 25.38
CA GLU A 172 8.28 -13.07 26.17
C GLU A 172 8.23 -11.74 25.41
N VAL A 173 9.28 -11.41 24.69
CA VAL A 173 9.37 -10.24 23.81
C VAL A 173 8.36 -10.36 22.67
N MET A 174 8.25 -11.52 22.04
CA MET A 174 7.28 -11.80 20.97
C MET A 174 5.84 -11.62 21.44
N LYS A 175 5.50 -12.12 22.64
CA LYS A 175 4.17 -11.93 23.24
C LYS A 175 3.88 -10.45 23.52
N SER A 176 4.86 -9.72 24.03
CA SER A 176 4.74 -8.28 24.28
C SER A 176 4.54 -7.50 22.98
N MET A 177 5.33 -7.76 21.93
CA MET A 177 5.18 -7.16 20.61
C MET A 177 3.80 -7.44 20.01
N ALA A 178 3.35 -8.70 20.08
CA ALA A 178 2.03 -9.07 19.57
C ALA A 178 0.90 -8.29 20.28
N LYS A 179 1.01 -8.08 21.59
CA LYS A 179 0.05 -7.28 22.36
C LYS A 179 0.05 -5.80 21.96
N VAL A 180 1.23 -5.22 21.73
CA VAL A 180 1.37 -3.83 21.27
C VAL A 180 0.79 -3.67 19.87
N VAL A 181 1.11 -4.57 18.95
CA VAL A 181 0.57 -4.57 17.57
C VAL A 181 -0.95 -4.72 17.59
N ALA A 182 -1.48 -5.66 18.38
CA ALA A 182 -2.93 -5.84 18.52
C ALA A 182 -3.60 -4.57 19.07
N SER A 183 -3.02 -3.92 20.09
CA SER A 183 -3.53 -2.67 20.65
C SER A 183 -3.52 -1.52 19.63
N ASN A 184 -2.42 -1.38 18.88
CA ASN A 184 -2.33 -0.36 17.84
C ASN A 184 -3.31 -0.61 16.68
N ASN A 185 -3.50 -1.86 16.29
CA ASN A 185 -4.49 -2.24 15.27
C ASN A 185 -5.92 -1.94 15.74
N MET A 186 -6.25 -2.24 17.00
CA MET A 186 -7.57 -1.90 17.60
C MET A 186 -7.79 -0.38 17.62
N LYS A 187 -6.78 0.39 18.00
CA LYS A 187 -6.85 1.85 17.99
C LYS A 187 -7.08 2.38 16.57
N SER A 188 -6.29 1.94 15.60
CA SER A 188 -6.43 2.35 14.21
C SER A 188 -7.79 1.94 13.61
N ALA A 189 -8.29 0.75 13.96
CA ALA A 189 -9.62 0.31 13.56
C ALA A 189 -10.72 1.22 14.13
N ALA A 190 -10.66 1.56 15.43
CA ALA A 190 -11.63 2.46 16.06
C ALA A 190 -11.57 3.89 15.48
N GLU A 191 -10.39 4.41 15.18
CA GLU A 191 -10.21 5.71 14.53
C GLU A 191 -10.82 5.71 13.12
N ASN A 192 -10.56 4.67 12.32
CA ASN A 192 -11.10 4.52 10.98
C ASN A 192 -12.63 4.37 11.01
N GLU A 193 -13.19 3.59 11.96
CA GLU A 193 -14.63 3.43 12.14
C GLU A 193 -15.29 4.76 12.54
N GLY A 194 -14.66 5.50 13.45
CA GLY A 194 -15.11 6.84 13.83
C GLY A 194 -15.14 7.82 12.66
N GLN A 195 -14.09 7.82 11.84
CA GLN A 195 -14.04 8.66 10.63
C GLN A 195 -15.07 8.23 9.58
N ALA A 196 -15.24 6.93 9.35
CA ALA A 196 -16.24 6.42 8.42
C ALA A 196 -17.66 6.80 8.86
N LEU A 197 -17.96 6.70 10.16
CA LEU A 197 -19.26 7.12 10.71
C LEU A 197 -19.49 8.63 10.55
N LEU A 198 -18.46 9.44 10.80
CA LEU A 198 -18.52 10.90 10.61
C LEU A 198 -18.82 11.25 9.16
N ILE A 199 -18.07 10.67 8.21
CA ILE A 199 -18.26 10.89 6.77
C ILE A 199 -19.66 10.46 6.35
N THR A 200 -20.12 9.29 6.79
CA THR A 200 -21.45 8.76 6.46
C THR A 200 -22.54 9.69 6.95
N LYS A 201 -22.50 10.14 8.21
CA LYS A 201 -23.47 11.08 8.77
C LYS A 201 -23.46 12.44 8.08
N THR A 202 -22.27 12.97 7.80
CA THR A 202 -22.14 14.25 7.09
C THR A 202 -22.72 14.15 5.67
N LYS A 203 -22.39 13.10 4.94
CA LYS A 203 -22.91 12.87 3.59
C LYS A 203 -24.42 12.64 3.57
N ALA A 204 -24.94 11.92 4.55
CA ALA A 204 -26.42 11.77 4.69
C ALA A 204 -27.10 13.10 4.93
N ALA A 205 -26.60 13.94 5.84
CA ALA A 205 -27.16 15.26 6.12
C ALA A 205 -27.06 16.23 4.91
N GLU A 206 -25.92 16.20 4.20
CA GLU A 206 -25.74 16.95 2.94
C GLU A 206 -26.76 16.50 1.86
N ALA A 207 -26.93 15.19 1.71
CA ALA A 207 -27.87 14.63 0.74
C ALA A 207 -29.33 15.03 1.07
N GLU A 208 -29.73 14.93 2.34
CA GLU A 208 -31.04 15.35 2.82
C GLU A 208 -31.28 16.86 2.61
N GLY A 209 -30.29 17.69 2.98
CA GLY A 209 -30.34 19.12 2.75
C GLY A 209 -30.46 19.51 1.26
N ASN A 210 -29.73 18.80 0.40
CA ASN A 210 -29.84 18.99 -1.05
C ASN A 210 -31.18 18.52 -1.60
N ALA A 211 -31.71 17.40 -1.11
CA ALA A 211 -33.03 16.92 -1.52
C ALA A 211 -34.13 17.93 -1.17
N ILE A 212 -34.10 18.52 0.03
CA ILE A 212 -35.04 19.55 0.46
C ILE A 212 -34.91 20.80 -0.43
N LYS A 213 -33.70 21.25 -0.76
CA LYS A 213 -33.48 22.40 -1.66
C LYS A 213 -34.05 22.16 -3.05
N ILE A 214 -33.77 20.98 -3.63
CA ILE A 214 -34.25 20.60 -4.94
C ILE A 214 -35.80 20.53 -4.94
N ALA A 215 -36.40 19.93 -3.92
CA ALA A 215 -37.84 19.86 -3.78
C ALA A 215 -38.50 21.27 -3.68
N ALA A 216 -37.94 22.16 -2.85
CA ALA A 216 -38.41 23.52 -2.70
C ALA A 216 -38.28 24.34 -4.00
N GLN A 217 -37.18 24.15 -4.73
CA GLN A 217 -36.93 24.78 -6.02
C GLN A 217 -37.94 24.32 -7.07
N ALA A 218 -38.16 23.00 -7.15
CA ALA A 218 -39.16 22.42 -8.07
C ALA A 218 -40.59 22.90 -7.75
N GLU A 219 -40.97 23.03 -6.47
CA GLU A 219 -42.26 23.53 -6.06
C GLU A 219 -42.44 25.02 -6.41
N MET A 220 -41.37 25.82 -6.21
CA MET A 220 -41.37 27.23 -6.61
C MET A 220 -41.58 27.40 -8.14
N GLU A 221 -40.80 26.64 -8.94
CA GLU A 221 -40.93 26.65 -10.40
C GLU A 221 -42.33 26.19 -10.86
N ALA A 222 -42.83 25.11 -10.26
CA ALA A 222 -44.18 24.62 -10.56
C ALA A 222 -45.25 25.63 -10.18
N ALA A 223 -45.11 26.34 -9.06
CA ALA A 223 -46.03 27.42 -8.66
C ALA A 223 -45.96 28.61 -9.64
N GLN A 224 -44.77 29.00 -10.07
CA GLN A 224 -44.56 30.06 -11.04
C GLN A 224 -45.19 29.72 -12.41
N LEU A 225 -44.94 28.51 -12.92
CA LEU A 225 -45.52 28.02 -14.17
C LEU A 225 -47.05 27.94 -14.10
N ARG A 226 -47.60 27.46 -12.96
CA ARG A 226 -49.05 27.49 -12.73
C ARG A 226 -49.59 28.91 -12.73
N GLY A 227 -48.90 29.88 -12.08
CA GLY A 227 -49.30 31.30 -12.10
C GLY A 227 -49.28 31.90 -13.50
N GLN A 228 -48.24 31.62 -14.29
CA GLN A 228 -48.16 32.03 -15.68
C GLN A 228 -49.29 31.41 -16.54
N GLY A 229 -49.54 30.11 -16.37
CA GLY A 229 -50.64 29.42 -17.06
C GLY A 229 -52.01 30.05 -16.76
N ILE A 230 -52.29 30.37 -15.51
CA ILE A 230 -53.55 31.07 -15.11
C ILE A 230 -53.60 32.48 -15.70
N ALA A 231 -52.48 33.21 -15.73
CA ALA A 231 -52.48 34.57 -16.33
C ALA A 231 -52.70 34.51 -17.82
N LEU A 232 -52.07 33.62 -18.56
CA LEU A 232 -52.31 33.40 -19.99
C LEU A 232 -53.77 32.97 -20.27
N PHE A 233 -54.26 32.03 -19.48
CA PHE A 233 -55.69 31.63 -19.61
C PHE A 233 -56.60 32.79 -19.42
N ARG A 234 -56.46 33.65 -18.40
CA ARG A 234 -57.26 34.84 -18.15
C ARG A 234 -57.14 35.84 -19.30
N GLU A 235 -55.99 36.03 -19.88
CA GLU A 235 -55.74 36.88 -21.01
C GLU A 235 -56.50 36.38 -22.25
N GLU A 236 -56.45 35.09 -22.55
CA GLU A 236 -57.15 34.50 -23.67
C GLU A 236 -58.67 34.51 -23.48
N VAL A 237 -59.15 34.27 -22.27
CA VAL A 237 -60.58 34.44 -21.94
C VAL A 237 -61.01 35.88 -22.11
N ALA A 238 -60.24 36.87 -21.66
CA ALA A 238 -60.59 38.30 -21.85
C ALA A 238 -60.59 38.72 -23.33
N LYS A 239 -59.63 38.22 -24.13
CA LYS A 239 -59.65 38.44 -25.61
C LYS A 239 -60.90 37.83 -26.24
N GLY A 240 -61.21 36.58 -25.91
CA GLY A 240 -62.39 35.88 -26.38
C GLY A 240 -63.74 36.67 -26.06
N MET A 241 -63.82 37.18 -24.82
CA MET A 241 -64.94 38.03 -24.40
C MET A 241 -65.00 39.33 -25.17
N SER A 242 -63.85 39.99 -25.41
CA SER A 242 -63.80 41.24 -26.15
C SER A 242 -64.29 41.04 -27.61
N VAL A 243 -63.86 39.96 -28.25
CA VAL A 243 -64.32 39.59 -29.60
C VAL A 243 -65.81 39.27 -29.60
N ALA A 244 -66.27 38.46 -28.65
CA ALA A 244 -67.73 38.14 -28.55
C ALA A 244 -68.57 39.36 -28.30
N ALA A 245 -68.15 40.30 -27.44
CA ALA A 245 -68.84 41.54 -27.18
C ALA A 245 -68.95 42.45 -28.43
N LYS A 246 -67.86 42.56 -29.22
CA LYS A 246 -67.91 43.28 -30.51
C LYS A 246 -68.86 42.66 -31.50
N THR A 247 -68.77 41.34 -31.68
CA THR A 247 -69.71 40.65 -32.62
C THR A 247 -71.15 40.77 -32.23
N MET A 248 -71.47 40.80 -30.94
CA MET A 248 -72.83 41.02 -30.45
C MET A 248 -73.25 42.44 -30.67
N GLN A 249 -72.43 43.43 -30.47
CA GLN A 249 -72.71 44.84 -30.70
C GLN A 249 -72.99 45.10 -32.20
N GLU A 250 -72.27 44.48 -33.09
CA GLU A 250 -72.45 44.53 -34.54
C GLU A 250 -73.75 43.88 -35.01
N ASN A 251 -74.32 42.91 -34.29
CA ASN A 251 -75.54 42.21 -34.60
C ASN A 251 -76.75 42.66 -33.75
N ASN A 252 -76.69 43.80 -33.04
CA ASN A 252 -77.68 44.30 -32.12
C ASN A 252 -78.25 43.33 -31.08
N LEU A 253 -77.37 42.44 -30.59
CA LEU A 253 -77.66 41.47 -29.51
C LEU A 253 -77.32 42.05 -28.14
N ASP A 254 -78.13 41.75 -27.13
CA ASP A 254 -77.92 42.22 -25.75
C ASP A 254 -76.71 41.53 -25.08
N ALA A 255 -75.79 42.32 -24.47
CA ALA A 255 -74.63 41.85 -23.78
C ALA A 255 -74.94 40.93 -22.58
N SER A 256 -76.18 40.95 -22.10
CA SER A 256 -76.71 40.05 -21.06
C SER A 256 -76.53 38.55 -21.41
N PHE A 257 -76.50 38.21 -22.71
CA PHE A 257 -76.37 36.85 -23.17
C PHE A 257 -74.95 36.25 -22.89
N ILE A 258 -73.92 37.10 -22.92
CA ILE A 258 -72.58 36.69 -22.54
C ILE A 258 -72.49 36.35 -21.04
N LEU A 259 -73.07 37.23 -20.24
CA LEU A 259 -73.17 37.04 -18.80
C LEU A 259 -73.92 35.74 -18.45
N PHE A 260 -75.00 35.45 -19.18
CA PHE A 260 -75.75 34.20 -19.01
C PHE A 260 -74.95 32.97 -19.41
N SER A 261 -74.21 33.01 -20.54
CA SER A 261 -73.34 31.91 -20.98
C SER A 261 -72.23 31.64 -19.97
N MET A 262 -71.60 32.70 -19.46
CA MET A 262 -70.51 32.54 -18.42
C MET A 262 -71.09 32.01 -17.11
N TRP A 263 -72.26 32.46 -16.73
CA TRP A 263 -72.87 31.92 -15.52
C TRP A 263 -73.23 30.45 -15.67
N THR A 264 -73.76 30.04 -16.82
CA THR A 264 -74.12 28.65 -17.13
C THR A 264 -72.82 27.78 -17.12
N GLU A 265 -71.68 28.27 -17.68
CA GLU A 265 -70.44 27.58 -17.71
C GLU A 265 -69.78 27.47 -16.30
N SER A 266 -69.92 28.53 -15.50
CA SER A 266 -69.49 28.53 -14.10
C SER A 266 -70.25 27.52 -13.26
N VAL A 267 -71.58 27.45 -13.46
CA VAL A 267 -72.46 26.47 -12.79
C VAL A 267 -72.10 25.04 -13.22
N LYS A 268 -71.87 24.82 -14.51
CA LYS A 268 -71.42 23.52 -15.04
C LYS A 268 -70.08 23.09 -14.41
N ASN A 269 -69.12 23.99 -14.38
CA ASN A 269 -67.82 23.73 -13.80
C ASN A 269 -67.92 23.43 -12.29
N PHE A 270 -68.84 24.13 -11.58
CA PHE A 270 -69.11 23.85 -10.18
C PHE A 270 -69.79 22.49 -9.98
N ALA A 271 -70.65 22.09 -10.89
CA ALA A 271 -71.33 20.80 -10.86
C ALA A 271 -70.37 19.63 -11.13
N GLU A 272 -69.42 19.84 -12.04
CA GLU A 272 -68.46 18.83 -12.41
C GLU A 272 -67.31 18.66 -11.35
N HIS A 273 -66.91 19.76 -10.66
CA HIS A 273 -65.74 19.74 -9.74
C HIS A 273 -66.12 20.04 -8.29
N GLY A 274 -67.37 20.37 -8.00
CA GLY A 274 -67.86 20.68 -6.65
C GLY A 274 -68.01 19.44 -5.79
N LYS A 275 -67.27 19.34 -4.71
CA LYS A 275 -67.32 18.22 -3.74
C LYS A 275 -68.62 18.36 -2.86
N GLY A 276 -69.80 18.06 -3.44
CA GLY A 276 -70.98 17.76 -2.67
C GLY A 276 -71.68 18.93 -1.97
N ASN A 277 -71.42 20.21 -2.31
CA ASN A 277 -72.10 21.35 -1.76
C ASN A 277 -73.36 21.69 -2.61
N VAL A 278 -74.47 21.76 -1.98
CA VAL A 278 -75.72 22.20 -2.63
C VAL A 278 -75.78 23.74 -2.70
N ILE A 279 -75.85 24.30 -3.89
CA ILE A 279 -75.92 25.73 -4.11
C ILE A 279 -77.34 26.08 -4.57
N PHE A 280 -78.05 26.93 -3.81
CA PHE A 280 -79.32 27.49 -4.22
C PHE A 280 -79.03 28.71 -5.07
N LEU A 281 -79.44 28.69 -6.32
CA LEU A 281 -79.26 29.77 -7.28
C LEU A 281 -80.58 30.44 -7.56
N ASP A 282 -80.65 31.75 -7.37
CA ASP A 282 -81.80 32.57 -7.78
C ASP A 282 -81.74 32.78 -9.31
N GLY A 283 -82.76 32.33 -10.02
CA GLY A 283 -82.86 32.39 -11.49
C GLY A 283 -83.21 33.78 -12.04
N SER A 284 -83.30 34.81 -11.20
CA SER A 284 -83.52 36.20 -11.66
C SER A 284 -82.21 36.83 -12.12
N LEU A 285 -82.29 37.82 -13.07
CA LEU A 285 -81.07 38.52 -13.55
C LEU A 285 -80.27 39.19 -12.41
N ASP A 286 -80.98 39.74 -11.41
CA ASP A 286 -80.43 40.37 -10.23
C ASP A 286 -79.80 39.32 -9.29
N GLY A 287 -80.45 38.17 -9.10
CA GLY A 287 -79.96 37.04 -8.35
C GLY A 287 -78.74 36.44 -8.99
N MET A 288 -78.64 36.37 -10.31
CA MET A 288 -77.47 35.92 -11.05
C MET A 288 -76.26 36.82 -10.84
N GLN A 289 -76.41 38.16 -10.91
CA GLN A 289 -75.33 39.10 -10.66
C GLN A 289 -74.82 39.01 -9.21
N LYS A 290 -75.71 38.82 -8.27
CA LYS A 290 -75.35 38.67 -6.85
C LYS A 290 -74.63 37.32 -6.59
N SER A 291 -75.19 36.27 -7.14
CA SER A 291 -74.56 34.93 -7.02
C SER A 291 -73.16 34.86 -7.67
N MET A 292 -72.97 35.58 -8.80
CA MET A 292 -71.64 35.68 -9.44
C MET A 292 -70.63 36.46 -8.62
N LYS A 293 -71.06 37.58 -7.98
CA LYS A 293 -70.25 38.33 -7.05
C LYS A 293 -69.82 37.47 -5.81
N ASP A 294 -70.84 36.78 -5.27
CA ASP A 294 -70.55 35.91 -4.08
C ASP A 294 -69.65 34.74 -4.44
N MET A 295 -69.79 34.11 -5.61
CA MET A 295 -68.87 33.07 -6.08
C MET A 295 -67.45 33.58 -6.33
N MET A 296 -67.25 34.77 -6.91
CA MET A 296 -65.96 35.39 -7.04
C MET A 296 -65.32 35.67 -5.67
N ALA A 297 -66.07 36.11 -4.68
CA ALA A 297 -65.57 36.28 -3.31
C ALA A 297 -65.21 34.98 -2.65
N PHE A 298 -65.93 33.88 -2.84
CA PHE A 298 -65.62 32.55 -2.35
C PHE A 298 -64.37 31.97 -3.04
N SER A 299 -64.15 32.20 -4.33
CA SER A 299 -62.92 31.72 -5.02
C SER A 299 -61.66 32.42 -4.52
N GLN A 300 -61.77 33.68 -4.05
CA GLN A 300 -60.63 34.38 -3.41
C GLN A 300 -60.35 33.90 -2.01
N LEU A 301 -61.33 33.42 -1.26
CA LEU A 301 -61.15 32.88 0.11
C LEU A 301 -60.58 31.50 0.10
N ASN A 302 -60.75 30.70 -0.94
CA ASN A 302 -60.21 29.35 -1.04
C ASN A 302 -58.72 29.31 -1.46
N ASN A 303 -58.16 30.47 -1.84
CA ASN A 303 -56.74 30.61 -2.22
C ASN A 303 -55.84 31.13 -1.07
N ILE A 304 -56.34 31.17 0.17
CA ILE A 304 -55.51 31.46 1.32
C ILE A 304 -54.85 30.16 1.78
N PRO A 305 -53.50 30.05 1.72
CA PRO A 305 -52.82 28.85 2.16
C PRO A 305 -53.10 28.62 3.65
N LYS A 306 -53.71 27.48 3.98
CA LYS A 306 -53.74 27.01 5.37
C LYS A 306 -52.35 26.87 5.89
N LYS A 307 -52.00 27.65 6.92
CA LYS A 307 -50.78 27.53 7.71
C LYS A 307 -50.65 26.15 8.32
#